data_e1a073b44fceebf96b5cfecd764a855b
#
_entry.id   e1a073b44fceebf96b5cfecd764a855b
#
_cell.length_a   1.000
_cell.length_b   1.000
_cell.length_c   1.000
_cell.angle_alpha   90.00
_cell.angle_beta   90.00
_cell.angle_gamma   90.00
#
_symmetry.space_group_name_H-M   'P 1'
#
loop_
_entity.id
_entity.type
_entity.pdbx_description
1 polymer ?
#
loop_
_entity_poly.entity_id
_entity_poly.type
_entity_poly.pdbx_seq_one_letter_code
_entity_poly.pdbx_strand_id
1 'polypeptide(L)'
;MSSASPPQATTSNPFKSALHKFAQKKKERAAASAGLNNAATSGFFSRGHKPNNNQQPLPGSVKQVNTGQLPPVWATPSPAPPRKLSASVDSVSPRYRSLSVDSDHDEVILRSQGGVTVGRGRHSFHEDELEDEVPHGKVLHHNGGSKGDVQGEDAAPPAPAANSSRNASGHLRFTQFERLLEKEVVDLDQLRKLSWGGVPTNYRPTVWRLLLGYMPSKQDRRAAMLERKRQEYVELLQQYYYIPDTDRGTREQTTLRQILVDIPRTNADVKLFQNERIHQCMERVLYIWSIRHPASGYVQGINDLMTPFLIVFLSAFVEEPQTCDLSVVSDENLQIVEADSYWCLTKLLDDIQDHYTFAQPGLQRMVQRMEELVHRCDADLFQHIVERENVQFVQFAFRWMNCLLMRELPLDGIVRIWDTYLCEDSGFESFHVYVCAAILMTFGETLKTLEFQDLVLFLQSLPTKDWVENEIEPLLSRAFILQTYFADAPSHLS
;
A
#
# COMPACT_ATOMS: atom_id res chain seq x y z
N MET A 1 51.39 19.44 -2.30
CA MET A 1 49.98 19.84 -2.47
C MET A 1 49.23 18.57 -2.78
N SER A 2 48.61 18.03 -1.76
CA SER A 2 47.94 16.73 -1.78
C SER A 2 46.49 16.92 -2.20
N SER A 3 46.06 16.35 -3.33
CA SER A 3 44.71 16.37 -3.83
C SER A 3 43.93 15.21 -3.21
N ALA A 4 43.06 15.52 -2.25
CA ALA A 4 42.12 14.56 -1.69
C ALA A 4 40.96 14.36 -2.64
N SER A 5 40.71 13.10 -3.07
CA SER A 5 39.53 12.69 -3.83
C SER A 5 38.28 12.70 -2.92
N PRO A 6 37.09 13.07 -3.43
CA PRO A 6 35.86 13.04 -2.63
C PRO A 6 35.41 11.60 -2.35
N PRO A 7 34.76 11.35 -1.20
CA PRO A 7 34.29 10.01 -0.85
C PRO A 7 33.21 9.53 -1.80
N GLN A 8 33.37 8.31 -2.31
CA GLN A 8 32.33 7.61 -3.08
C GLN A 8 31.15 7.31 -2.14
N ALA A 9 29.99 7.87 -2.44
CA ALA A 9 28.72 7.52 -1.79
C ALA A 9 28.34 6.09 -2.19
N THR A 10 28.54 5.13 -1.30
CA THR A 10 28.01 3.78 -1.44
C THR A 10 26.49 3.85 -1.29
N THR A 11 25.77 3.67 -2.39
CA THR A 11 24.30 3.51 -2.41
C THR A 11 23.95 2.18 -1.73
N SER A 12 23.82 2.19 -0.41
CA SER A 12 23.34 1.03 0.33
C SER A 12 21.83 0.88 0.06
N ASN A 13 21.44 -0.30 -0.41
CA ASN A 13 20.03 -0.66 -0.59
C ASN A 13 19.27 -0.40 0.73
N PRO A 14 18.20 0.45 0.73
CA PRO A 14 17.49 0.84 1.94
C PRO A 14 16.93 -0.36 2.70
N PHE A 15 16.58 -1.45 1.99
CA PHE A 15 16.14 -2.70 2.57
C PHE A 15 17.23 -3.36 3.46
N LYS A 16 18.49 -3.44 2.99
CA LYS A 16 19.58 -3.98 3.79
C LYS A 16 19.86 -3.11 5.04
N SER A 17 19.70 -1.80 4.90
CA SER A 17 19.88 -0.87 6.02
C SER A 17 18.79 -1.05 7.09
N ALA A 18 17.53 -1.23 6.67
CA ALA A 18 16.40 -1.47 7.57
C ALA A 18 16.57 -2.81 8.33
N LEU A 19 16.91 -3.88 7.61
CA LEU A 19 17.20 -5.20 8.19
C LEU A 19 18.32 -5.16 9.21
N HIS A 20 19.42 -4.47 8.87
CA HIS A 20 20.58 -4.36 9.78
C HIS A 20 20.23 -3.60 11.06
N LYS A 21 19.49 -2.50 10.96
CA LYS A 21 19.04 -1.71 12.12
C LYS A 21 18.06 -2.48 13.00
N PHE A 22 17.17 -3.27 12.40
CA PHE A 22 16.21 -4.10 13.14
C PHE A 22 16.94 -5.21 13.92
N ALA A 23 17.88 -5.90 13.28
CA ALA A 23 18.72 -6.91 13.92
C ALA A 23 19.58 -6.33 15.05
N GLN A 24 20.11 -5.12 14.88
CA GLN A 24 20.89 -4.43 15.90
C GLN A 24 20.03 -4.02 17.09
N LYS A 25 18.83 -3.48 16.87
CA LYS A 25 17.88 -3.10 17.93
C LYS A 25 17.39 -4.32 18.72
N LYS A 26 17.23 -5.49 18.07
CA LYS A 26 16.90 -6.75 18.75
C LYS A 26 18.07 -7.24 19.63
N LYS A 27 19.31 -7.14 19.17
CA LYS A 27 20.51 -7.46 20.00
C LYS A 27 20.60 -6.55 21.22
N GLU A 28 20.32 -5.27 21.06
CA GLU A 28 20.33 -4.31 22.18
C GLU A 28 19.21 -4.60 23.20
N ARG A 29 18.01 -4.96 22.73
CA ARG A 29 16.90 -5.40 23.62
C ARG A 29 17.22 -6.71 24.35
N ALA A 30 17.80 -7.70 23.67
CA ALA A 30 18.23 -8.94 24.30
C ALA A 30 19.34 -8.73 25.33
N ALA A 31 20.28 -7.85 25.06
CA ALA A 31 21.33 -7.44 26.02
C ALA A 31 20.76 -6.71 27.24
N ALA A 32 19.75 -5.84 27.03
CA ALA A 32 19.07 -5.15 28.12
C ALA A 32 18.26 -6.10 29.02
N SER A 33 17.58 -7.11 28.45
CA SER A 33 16.85 -8.11 29.24
C SER A 33 17.79 -9.07 29.99
N ALA A 34 18.94 -9.42 29.40
CA ALA A 34 19.96 -10.23 30.08
C ALA A 34 20.65 -9.45 31.23
N GLY A 35 20.75 -8.12 31.10
CA GLY A 35 21.29 -7.26 32.16
C GLY A 35 20.40 -7.12 33.40
N LEU A 36 19.09 -7.25 33.23
CA LEU A 36 18.13 -7.18 34.34
C LEU A 36 18.07 -8.48 35.19
N ASN A 37 18.41 -9.63 34.61
CA ASN A 37 18.45 -10.88 35.36
C ASN A 37 19.72 -11.11 36.14
N ASN A 38 20.80 -10.34 35.96
CA ASN A 38 22.06 -10.45 36.69
C ASN A 38 22.20 -9.46 37.85
N ALA A 39 21.25 -8.62 38.12
CA ALA A 39 21.28 -7.63 39.22
C ALA A 39 20.72 -8.13 40.56
N ALA A 40 20.24 -9.40 40.64
CA ALA A 40 19.56 -9.92 41.84
C ALA A 40 20.35 -10.90 42.68
N THR A 41 21.61 -11.24 42.36
CA THR A 41 22.44 -12.11 43.22
C THR A 41 23.91 -11.68 43.19
N SER A 42 24.38 -10.93 44.15
CA SER A 42 25.61 -11.12 44.94
C SER A 42 26.04 -9.83 45.62
N GLY A 43 25.77 -9.76 46.87
CA GLY A 43 26.59 -8.98 47.76
C GLY A 43 27.59 -9.92 48.50
N PHE A 44 28.77 -9.39 48.75
CA PHE A 44 29.75 -9.79 49.75
C PHE A 44 31.07 -10.47 49.32
N PHE A 45 32.16 -9.76 49.75
CA PHE A 45 33.58 -10.14 50.02
C PHE A 45 34.58 -10.27 48.87
N SER A 46 35.44 -9.27 48.75
CA SER A 46 36.78 -8.98 49.26
C SER A 46 38.00 -9.80 48.73
N ARG A 47 38.91 -9.01 48.13
CA ARG A 47 40.41 -9.12 48.10
C ARG A 47 41.14 -10.35 47.56
N GLY A 48 41.98 -10.10 46.57
CA GLY A 48 43.38 -10.50 46.65
C GLY A 48 43.94 -11.36 45.51
N HIS A 49 45.01 -10.82 44.89
CA HIS A 49 46.14 -11.50 44.23
C HIS A 49 46.02 -12.02 42.77
N LYS A 50 46.78 -11.35 41.90
CA LYS A 50 47.49 -11.97 40.76
C LYS A 50 48.64 -12.84 41.28
N PRO A 51 49.17 -13.87 40.61
CA PRO A 51 49.88 -13.75 39.33
C PRO A 51 49.87 -14.95 38.35
N ASN A 52 50.10 -14.65 37.11
CA ASN A 52 51.07 -15.22 36.15
C ASN A 52 51.13 -16.71 35.75
N ASN A 53 51.15 -16.90 34.44
CA ASN A 53 51.98 -17.75 33.59
C ASN A 53 51.46 -19.07 33.01
N ASN A 54 51.52 -19.08 31.69
CA ASN A 54 52.00 -20.14 30.79
C ASN A 54 51.39 -21.54 30.87
N GLN A 55 50.76 -21.96 29.80
CA GLN A 55 51.24 -23.10 28.99
C GLN A 55 50.30 -23.38 27.79
N GLN A 56 50.91 -23.50 26.61
CA GLN A 56 50.41 -24.07 25.35
C GLN A 56 50.57 -25.60 25.39
N PRO A 57 50.24 -26.31 24.25
CA PRO A 57 48.98 -26.72 23.63
C PRO A 57 48.92 -28.25 23.42
N LEU A 58 47.82 -28.83 22.93
CA LEU A 58 47.85 -29.95 22.00
C LEU A 58 46.44 -30.25 21.43
N PRO A 59 46.28 -31.08 20.33
CA PRO A 59 45.45 -30.72 19.19
C PRO A 59 44.26 -31.64 18.98
N GLY A 60 43.24 -31.16 18.32
CA GLY A 60 42.10 -31.95 17.82
C GLY A 60 41.45 -31.28 16.63
N SER A 61 41.84 -31.75 15.46
CA SER A 61 41.32 -31.33 14.15
C SER A 61 39.82 -31.58 14.02
N VAL A 62 39.02 -30.52 13.85
CA VAL A 62 37.72 -30.62 13.23
C VAL A 62 37.73 -29.74 11.99
N LYS A 63 37.48 -30.38 10.83
CA LYS A 63 37.42 -29.77 9.50
C LYS A 63 36.39 -28.66 9.48
N GLN A 64 36.80 -27.43 9.14
CA GLN A 64 35.93 -26.38 8.73
C GLN A 64 35.23 -26.80 7.42
N VAL A 65 33.92 -26.94 7.47
CA VAL A 65 33.08 -27.00 6.29
C VAL A 65 32.86 -25.57 5.80
N ASN A 66 33.34 -25.32 4.62
CA ASN A 66 33.18 -24.06 3.88
C ASN A 66 31.67 -23.86 3.60
N THR A 67 31.00 -23.04 4.39
CA THR A 67 29.64 -22.58 4.08
C THR A 67 29.76 -21.55 2.97
N GLY A 68 29.58 -21.99 1.73
CA GLY A 68 29.39 -21.12 0.58
C GLY A 68 28.24 -20.15 0.85
N GLN A 69 28.48 -18.89 0.57
CA GLN A 69 27.47 -17.84 0.63
C GLN A 69 26.28 -18.20 -0.29
N LEU A 70 25.15 -18.48 0.33
CA LEU A 70 23.87 -18.54 -0.37
C LEU A 70 23.51 -17.12 -0.85
N PRO A 71 23.02 -16.98 -2.08
CA PRO A 71 22.53 -15.69 -2.57
C PRO A 71 21.32 -15.24 -1.74
N PRO A 72 21.07 -13.94 -1.60
CA PRO A 72 19.96 -13.43 -0.80
C PRO A 72 18.61 -13.86 -1.41
N VAL A 73 17.75 -14.39 -0.56
CA VAL A 73 16.47 -15.07 -0.86
C VAL A 73 15.43 -14.21 -1.60
N TRP A 74 15.72 -12.94 -1.87
CA TRP A 74 14.81 -12.00 -2.56
C TRP A 74 15.16 -11.69 -4.03
N ALA A 75 16.20 -12.29 -4.58
CA ALA A 75 16.54 -12.12 -5.99
C ALA A 75 15.69 -13.07 -6.85
N THR A 76 14.65 -12.56 -7.48
CA THR A 76 13.99 -13.26 -8.60
C THR A 76 15.00 -13.52 -9.72
N PRO A 77 14.99 -14.69 -10.38
CA PRO A 77 15.87 -14.94 -11.51
C PRO A 77 15.53 -13.98 -12.66
N SER A 78 16.53 -13.22 -13.12
CA SER A 78 16.40 -12.39 -14.31
C SER A 78 16.14 -13.25 -15.54
N PRO A 79 15.19 -12.89 -16.41
CA PRO A 79 15.09 -13.50 -17.73
C PRO A 79 16.33 -13.15 -18.57
N ALA A 80 16.80 -14.11 -19.35
CA ALA A 80 17.97 -13.98 -20.20
C ALA A 80 17.79 -12.85 -21.23
N PRO A 81 18.86 -12.11 -21.58
CA PRO A 81 18.75 -10.99 -22.52
C PRO A 81 18.42 -11.47 -23.94
N PRO A 82 17.56 -10.74 -24.68
CA PRO A 82 17.28 -11.06 -26.08
C PRO A 82 18.50 -10.82 -26.96
N ARG A 83 18.73 -11.72 -27.90
CA ARG A 83 19.79 -11.64 -28.92
C ARG A 83 19.61 -10.38 -29.76
N LYS A 84 20.67 -9.60 -29.90
CA LYS A 84 20.77 -8.44 -30.78
C LYS A 84 20.53 -8.85 -32.25
N LEU A 85 19.50 -8.27 -32.86
CA LEU A 85 19.38 -8.14 -34.32
C LEU A 85 19.65 -6.68 -34.64
N SER A 86 20.71 -6.48 -35.44
CA SER A 86 21.11 -5.17 -35.99
C SER A 86 20.18 -4.79 -37.14
N ALA A 87 19.51 -3.65 -37.06
CA ALA A 87 18.99 -2.94 -38.21
C ALA A 87 19.08 -1.44 -37.96
N SER A 88 19.80 -0.78 -38.83
CA SER A 88 19.95 0.68 -38.97
C SER A 88 18.65 1.29 -39.50
N VAL A 89 18.14 2.36 -38.89
CA VAL A 89 17.22 3.28 -39.55
C VAL A 89 17.49 4.70 -39.09
N ASP A 90 17.44 5.61 -40.04
CA ASP A 90 17.86 6.98 -40.07
C ASP A 90 17.05 7.94 -39.18
N SER A 91 17.77 8.95 -38.72
CA SER A 91 17.32 10.11 -37.97
C SER A 91 16.41 11.06 -38.77
N VAL A 92 15.26 11.44 -38.21
CA VAL A 92 14.55 12.69 -38.57
C VAL A 92 14.10 13.36 -37.29
N SER A 93 14.71 14.51 -36.97
CA SER A 93 14.30 15.40 -35.89
C SER A 93 13.33 16.47 -36.43
N PRO A 94 12.24 16.81 -35.72
CA PRO A 94 11.53 18.05 -35.95
C PRO A 94 12.09 19.19 -35.07
N ARG A 95 12.47 20.27 -35.73
CA ARG A 95 12.88 21.56 -35.12
C ARG A 95 11.66 22.28 -34.54
N TYR A 96 11.71 22.68 -33.29
CA TYR A 96 10.80 23.70 -32.73
C TYR A 96 11.51 25.02 -32.53
N ARG A 97 10.83 26.08 -32.96
CA ARG A 97 11.23 27.50 -32.87
C ARG A 97 10.99 28.01 -31.46
N SER A 98 11.97 28.70 -30.92
CA SER A 98 11.89 29.52 -29.71
C SER A 98 11.09 30.81 -29.94
N LEU A 99 10.19 31.13 -29.04
CA LEU A 99 9.66 32.48 -28.83
C LEU A 99 9.98 32.88 -27.38
N SER A 100 10.76 33.94 -27.26
CA SER A 100 11.10 34.65 -26.03
C SER A 100 9.98 35.62 -25.66
N VAL A 101 9.59 35.67 -24.38
CA VAL A 101 8.84 36.79 -23.79
C VAL A 101 9.43 37.08 -22.41
N ASP A 102 9.64 38.38 -22.20
CA ASP A 102 10.35 39.01 -21.10
C ASP A 102 9.65 38.94 -19.75
N SER A 103 10.49 39.11 -18.74
CA SER A 103 10.22 39.20 -17.30
C SER A 103 9.40 40.41 -16.89
N ASP A 104 8.59 40.27 -15.86
CA ASP A 104 8.44 41.29 -14.84
C ASP A 104 8.14 40.71 -13.46
N HIS A 105 8.80 41.30 -12.46
CA HIS A 105 8.81 40.96 -11.05
C HIS A 105 7.49 41.32 -10.34
N ASP A 106 7.06 40.50 -9.37
CA ASP A 106 6.44 41.01 -8.16
C ASP A 106 6.62 40.05 -6.97
N GLU A 107 7.28 40.60 -5.98
CA GLU A 107 7.57 40.03 -4.65
C GLU A 107 6.33 40.16 -3.76
N VAL A 108 5.84 39.06 -3.13
CA VAL A 108 4.86 39.13 -2.05
C VAL A 108 5.37 38.42 -0.80
N ILE A 109 5.66 39.26 0.17
CA ILE A 109 6.05 38.93 1.55
C ILE A 109 4.85 38.33 2.30
N LEU A 110 4.98 37.09 2.85
CA LEU A 110 4.02 36.56 3.82
C LEU A 110 4.60 36.60 5.24
N ARG A 111 3.99 37.45 6.04
CA ARG A 111 4.15 37.51 7.52
C ARG A 111 3.33 36.41 8.19
N SER A 112 3.98 35.65 9.05
CA SER A 112 3.37 34.78 10.05
C SER A 112 2.93 35.57 11.27
N GLN A 113 1.71 35.38 11.76
CA GLN A 113 1.36 35.51 13.18
C GLN A 113 0.01 34.85 13.52
N GLY A 114 -0.06 34.19 14.65
CA GLY A 114 -1.27 34.08 15.45
C GLY A 114 -1.68 32.67 15.87
N GLY A 115 -1.28 32.25 17.07
CA GLY A 115 -1.77 31.06 17.73
C GLY A 115 -3.22 31.17 18.16
N VAL A 116 -3.92 30.03 18.23
CA VAL A 116 -5.22 29.91 18.89
C VAL A 116 -5.25 28.66 19.76
N THR A 117 -5.73 28.90 20.96
CA THR A 117 -5.88 28.02 22.11
C THR A 117 -6.96 26.95 21.94
N VAL A 118 -6.69 25.80 22.55
CA VAL A 118 -7.56 24.63 22.67
C VAL A 118 -8.73 24.93 23.65
N GLY A 119 -9.97 24.69 23.18
CA GLY A 119 -11.17 24.65 24.00
C GLY A 119 -11.77 23.23 23.98
N ARG A 120 -11.73 22.54 25.13
CA ARG A 120 -12.44 21.27 25.34
C ARG A 120 -13.92 21.56 25.56
N GLY A 121 -14.79 21.03 24.71
CA GLY A 121 -16.24 20.95 24.93
C GLY A 121 -16.68 19.50 25.04
N ARG A 122 -17.09 19.10 26.26
CA ARG A 122 -17.83 17.86 26.52
C ARG A 122 -19.28 18.09 26.12
N HIS A 123 -19.85 17.25 25.29
CA HIS A 123 -21.30 17.10 25.17
C HIS A 123 -21.69 15.66 25.51
N SER A 124 -22.55 15.59 26.54
CA SER A 124 -23.27 14.40 26.97
C SER A 124 -24.43 14.13 25.99
N PHE A 125 -24.59 12.90 25.57
CA PHE A 125 -25.77 12.45 24.84
C PHE A 125 -26.80 11.91 25.82
N HIS A 126 -28.04 12.42 25.69
CA HIS A 126 -29.25 11.87 26.27
C HIS A 126 -29.75 10.73 25.37
N GLU A 127 -30.08 9.62 26.01
CA GLU A 127 -30.84 8.50 25.42
C GLU A 127 -32.31 8.91 25.42
N ASP A 128 -32.93 8.87 24.22
CA ASP A 128 -34.40 8.85 24.10
C ASP A 128 -34.81 7.48 23.56
N GLU A 129 -35.45 6.72 24.42
CA GLU A 129 -36.13 5.45 24.10
C GLU A 129 -37.35 5.74 23.25
N LEU A 130 -37.50 5.04 22.13
CA LEU A 130 -38.77 4.87 21.44
C LEU A 130 -39.05 3.37 21.26
N GLU A 131 -39.99 2.90 22.05
CA GLU A 131 -40.66 1.61 21.92
C GLU A 131 -41.55 1.62 20.68
N ASP A 132 -41.40 0.60 19.80
CA ASP A 132 -42.42 0.29 18.81
C ASP A 132 -42.91 -1.16 18.97
N GLU A 133 -44.21 -1.27 19.13
CA GLU A 133 -45.02 -2.44 19.42
C GLU A 133 -45.05 -3.42 18.23
N VAL A 134 -44.94 -4.73 18.54
CA VAL A 134 -45.19 -5.85 17.61
C VAL A 134 -46.59 -6.43 17.86
N PRO A 135 -47.50 -6.54 16.90
CA PRO A 135 -48.75 -7.24 17.12
C PRO A 135 -48.64 -8.74 16.87
N HIS A 136 -49.06 -9.48 17.92
CA HIS A 136 -49.25 -10.93 17.87
C HIS A 136 -50.42 -11.35 16.96
N GLY A 137 -50.19 -12.25 16.02
CA GLY A 137 -51.20 -12.93 15.21
C GLY A 137 -51.27 -14.43 15.50
N LYS A 138 -52.46 -14.90 15.84
CA LYS A 138 -52.88 -16.20 16.38
C LYS A 138 -52.52 -17.42 15.59
N VAL A 139 -52.17 -18.47 16.31
CA VAL A 139 -52.09 -19.89 15.92
C VAL A 139 -53.52 -20.46 15.80
N LEU A 140 -53.81 -21.18 14.69
CA LEU A 140 -54.92 -22.13 14.61
C LEU A 140 -54.41 -23.49 14.10
N HIS A 141 -54.53 -24.46 14.94
CA HIS A 141 -54.42 -25.91 14.62
C HIS A 141 -55.65 -26.36 13.83
N HIS A 142 -55.44 -27.16 12.77
CA HIS A 142 -56.39 -28.19 12.42
C HIS A 142 -55.68 -29.45 11.87
N ASN A 143 -56.16 -30.55 12.40
CA ASN A 143 -55.78 -31.94 12.23
C ASN A 143 -56.64 -32.58 11.12
N GLY A 144 -56.10 -33.58 10.40
CA GLY A 144 -56.95 -34.46 9.62
C GLY A 144 -56.27 -35.09 8.40
N GLY A 145 -55.96 -36.39 8.51
CA GLY A 145 -55.22 -37.22 7.57
C GLY A 145 -56.03 -37.66 6.32
N SER A 146 -55.40 -38.20 5.36
CA SER A 146 -55.60 -39.56 4.81
C SER A 146 -54.70 -39.84 3.60
N LYS A 147 -54.44 -41.13 3.42
CA LYS A 147 -53.56 -41.81 2.47
C LYS A 147 -53.93 -41.63 1.01
N GLY A 148 -52.91 -41.71 0.11
CA GLY A 148 -53.10 -41.94 -1.32
C GLY A 148 -51.77 -41.93 -2.06
N ASP A 149 -51.26 -43.14 -2.43
CA ASP A 149 -50.12 -43.36 -3.33
C ASP A 149 -50.45 -42.83 -4.73
N VAL A 150 -49.44 -42.15 -5.38
CA VAL A 150 -49.15 -42.31 -6.82
C VAL A 150 -47.76 -41.74 -7.14
N GLN A 151 -46.97 -42.51 -7.88
CA GLN A 151 -45.70 -42.18 -8.49
C GLN A 151 -45.79 -41.01 -9.51
N GLY A 152 -44.74 -40.19 -9.53
CA GLY A 152 -44.55 -39.18 -10.60
C GLY A 152 -43.23 -38.49 -10.38
N GLU A 153 -42.19 -38.86 -11.14
CA GLU A 153 -40.97 -38.10 -11.31
C GLU A 153 -41.30 -36.74 -11.89
N ASP A 154 -41.03 -35.66 -11.17
CA ASP A 154 -40.91 -34.35 -11.75
C ASP A 154 -39.75 -33.55 -11.10
N ALA A 155 -38.82 -33.18 -11.95
CA ALA A 155 -37.65 -32.37 -11.62
C ALA A 155 -38.10 -31.03 -11.01
N ALA A 156 -37.55 -30.71 -9.84
CA ALA A 156 -37.72 -29.40 -9.22
C ALA A 156 -37.07 -28.32 -10.10
N PRO A 157 -37.68 -27.17 -10.34
CA PRO A 157 -37.04 -26.07 -11.04
C PRO A 157 -36.01 -25.42 -10.14
N PRO A 158 -34.88 -24.92 -10.71
CA PRO A 158 -33.80 -24.28 -9.92
C PRO A 158 -34.33 -22.98 -9.29
N ALA A 159 -33.99 -22.78 -8.04
CA ALA A 159 -34.39 -21.63 -7.24
C ALA A 159 -33.85 -20.30 -7.81
N PRO A 160 -34.67 -19.32 -8.17
CA PRO A 160 -34.25 -18.04 -8.70
C PRO A 160 -34.32 -16.91 -7.66
N ALA A 161 -33.72 -17.10 -6.46
CA ALA A 161 -33.88 -16.09 -5.41
C ALA A 161 -32.61 -15.33 -5.01
N ALA A 162 -31.42 -15.82 -5.32
CA ALA A 162 -30.17 -15.18 -4.88
C ALA A 162 -29.66 -14.07 -5.81
N ASN A 163 -29.92 -14.16 -7.11
CA ASN A 163 -29.46 -13.14 -8.08
C ASN A 163 -30.31 -11.87 -8.13
N SER A 164 -31.63 -11.97 -7.84
CA SER A 164 -32.50 -10.80 -7.86
C SER A 164 -32.28 -9.85 -6.69
N SER A 165 -31.92 -10.37 -5.52
CA SER A 165 -31.63 -9.54 -4.34
C SER A 165 -30.30 -8.80 -4.45
N ARG A 166 -29.27 -9.42 -5.05
CA ARG A 166 -27.97 -8.77 -5.31
C ARG A 166 -28.12 -7.64 -6.33
N ASN A 167 -28.88 -7.85 -7.41
CA ASN A 167 -29.12 -6.81 -8.41
C ASN A 167 -29.94 -5.63 -7.83
N ALA A 168 -30.91 -5.87 -6.98
CA ALA A 168 -31.68 -4.81 -6.32
C ALA A 168 -30.83 -3.99 -5.34
N SER A 169 -29.97 -4.66 -4.57
CA SER A 169 -29.02 -4.00 -3.65
C SER A 169 -27.99 -3.17 -4.41
N GLY A 170 -27.46 -3.69 -5.51
CA GLY A 170 -26.51 -2.96 -6.38
C GLY A 170 -27.14 -1.70 -6.99
N HIS A 171 -28.37 -1.79 -7.47
CA HIS A 171 -29.09 -0.64 -8.04
C HIS A 171 -29.39 0.43 -6.98
N LEU A 172 -29.82 0.02 -5.78
CA LEU A 172 -30.05 0.96 -4.67
C LEU A 172 -28.79 1.72 -4.31
N ARG A 173 -27.67 1.01 -4.21
CA ARG A 173 -26.37 1.60 -3.89
C ARG A 173 -25.91 2.58 -4.97
N PHE A 174 -26.04 2.22 -6.25
CA PHE A 174 -25.75 3.10 -7.37
C PHE A 174 -26.52 4.42 -7.27
N THR A 175 -27.85 4.35 -7.02
CA THR A 175 -28.70 5.54 -6.85
C THR A 175 -28.30 6.39 -5.63
N GLN A 176 -27.78 5.77 -4.56
CA GLN A 176 -27.28 6.52 -3.40
C GLN A 176 -26.02 7.33 -3.73
N PHE A 177 -25.06 6.77 -4.49
CA PHE A 177 -23.89 7.51 -4.97
C PHE A 177 -24.31 8.66 -5.89
N GLU A 178 -25.19 8.41 -6.85
CA GLU A 178 -25.70 9.43 -7.77
C GLU A 178 -26.27 10.63 -7.00
N ARG A 179 -27.25 10.39 -6.12
CA ARG A 179 -27.89 11.44 -5.31
C ARG A 179 -26.92 12.20 -4.42
N LEU A 180 -25.88 11.51 -3.89
CA LEU A 180 -24.91 12.16 -3.01
C LEU A 180 -23.94 13.04 -3.82
N LEU A 181 -23.49 12.57 -5.00
CA LEU A 181 -22.51 13.26 -5.82
C LEU A 181 -23.11 14.45 -6.60
N GLU A 182 -24.44 14.46 -6.83
CA GLU A 182 -25.19 15.54 -7.47
C GLU A 182 -25.46 16.73 -6.55
N LYS A 183 -25.28 16.59 -5.23
CA LYS A 183 -25.47 17.72 -4.28
C LYS A 183 -24.52 18.87 -4.62
N GLU A 184 -24.99 20.10 -4.42
CA GLU A 184 -24.16 21.31 -4.59
C GLU A 184 -22.85 21.23 -3.76
N VAL A 185 -22.95 20.70 -2.53
CA VAL A 185 -21.82 20.38 -1.66
C VAL A 185 -21.93 18.92 -1.24
N VAL A 186 -20.95 18.10 -1.62
CA VAL A 186 -20.89 16.70 -1.23
C VAL A 186 -20.47 16.61 0.24
N ASP A 187 -21.28 15.90 1.02
CA ASP A 187 -20.94 15.52 2.40
C ASP A 187 -19.90 14.39 2.35
N LEU A 188 -18.65 14.70 2.72
CA LEU A 188 -17.55 13.73 2.65
C LEU A 188 -17.69 12.62 3.69
N ASP A 189 -18.32 12.86 4.84
CA ASP A 189 -18.50 11.82 5.85
C ASP A 189 -19.58 10.82 5.42
N GLN A 190 -20.67 11.29 4.78
CA GLN A 190 -21.62 10.40 4.13
C GLN A 190 -20.99 9.65 2.98
N LEU A 191 -20.11 10.30 2.20
CA LEU A 191 -19.40 9.67 1.10
C LEU A 191 -18.46 8.56 1.60
N ARG A 192 -17.69 8.80 2.68
CA ARG A 192 -16.85 7.78 3.31
C ARG A 192 -17.68 6.58 3.78
N LYS A 193 -18.77 6.81 4.52
CA LYS A 193 -19.66 5.72 4.98
C LYS A 193 -20.22 4.89 3.84
N LEU A 194 -20.63 5.53 2.74
CA LEU A 194 -21.18 4.85 1.56
C LEU A 194 -20.09 4.09 0.78
N SER A 195 -18.87 4.65 0.71
CA SER A 195 -17.75 4.12 -0.08
C SER A 195 -16.99 3.01 0.61
N TRP A 196 -17.10 2.87 1.92
CA TRP A 196 -16.36 1.89 2.72
C TRP A 196 -16.57 0.44 2.24
N GLY A 197 -17.78 0.06 1.89
CA GLY A 197 -18.09 -1.24 1.28
C GLY A 197 -17.85 -1.28 -0.24
N GLY A 198 -16.96 -0.48 -0.81
CA GLY A 198 -16.61 -0.42 -2.24
C GLY A 198 -17.36 0.69 -3.00
N VAL A 199 -16.81 1.13 -4.10
CA VAL A 199 -17.35 2.20 -4.96
C VAL A 199 -17.70 1.62 -6.34
N PRO A 200 -18.90 1.88 -6.89
CA PRO A 200 -19.20 1.48 -8.26
C PRO A 200 -18.18 2.08 -9.25
N THR A 201 -17.75 1.30 -10.23
CA THR A 201 -16.66 1.66 -11.15
C THR A 201 -16.87 3.04 -11.79
N ASN A 202 -18.10 3.36 -12.22
CA ASN A 202 -18.42 4.64 -12.86
C ASN A 202 -18.23 5.87 -11.95
N TYR A 203 -18.37 5.71 -10.64
CA TYR A 203 -18.21 6.80 -9.66
C TYR A 203 -16.81 6.84 -9.03
N ARG A 204 -16.04 5.74 -9.11
CA ARG A 204 -14.74 5.60 -8.47
C ARG A 204 -13.77 6.73 -8.83
N PRO A 205 -13.62 7.17 -10.10
CA PRO A 205 -12.73 8.30 -10.43
C PRO A 205 -13.10 9.59 -9.69
N THR A 206 -14.39 9.88 -9.57
CA THR A 206 -14.90 11.08 -8.88
C THR A 206 -14.74 10.96 -7.37
N VAL A 207 -15.09 9.80 -6.81
CA VAL A 207 -15.01 9.52 -5.37
C VAL A 207 -13.56 9.60 -4.88
N TRP A 208 -12.62 8.97 -5.58
CA TRP A 208 -11.20 8.99 -5.19
C TRP A 208 -10.62 10.41 -5.22
N ARG A 209 -10.95 11.22 -6.25
CA ARG A 209 -10.54 12.64 -6.28
C ARG A 209 -11.10 13.45 -5.12
N LEU A 210 -12.35 13.17 -4.68
CA LEU A 210 -12.98 13.83 -3.54
C LEU A 210 -12.35 13.42 -2.21
N LEU A 211 -12.21 12.10 -1.97
CA LEU A 211 -11.71 11.57 -0.71
C LEU A 211 -10.23 11.90 -0.47
N LEU A 212 -9.43 11.96 -1.52
CA LEU A 212 -8.03 12.43 -1.46
C LEU A 212 -7.91 13.96 -1.36
N GLY A 213 -9.02 14.71 -1.39
CA GLY A 213 -8.98 16.16 -1.33
C GLY A 213 -8.33 16.85 -2.54
N TYR A 214 -8.16 16.12 -3.66
CA TYR A 214 -7.71 16.66 -4.93
C TYR A 214 -8.82 17.46 -5.62
N MET A 215 -10.06 17.01 -5.52
CA MET A 215 -11.24 17.69 -6.04
C MET A 215 -12.08 18.25 -4.88
N PRO A 216 -12.55 19.52 -4.94
CA PRO A 216 -13.35 20.11 -3.87
C PRO A 216 -14.75 19.49 -3.79
N SER A 217 -15.31 19.44 -2.56
CA SER A 217 -16.68 18.97 -2.30
C SER A 217 -17.72 19.85 -2.98
N LYS A 218 -17.46 21.15 -3.13
CA LYS A 218 -18.36 22.13 -3.75
C LYS A 218 -18.34 21.99 -5.26
N GLN A 219 -19.53 21.69 -5.88
CA GLN A 219 -19.67 21.31 -7.28
C GLN A 219 -19.22 22.40 -8.26
N ASP A 220 -19.61 23.67 -8.02
CA ASP A 220 -19.26 24.81 -8.86
C ASP A 220 -17.75 25.07 -8.99
N ARG A 221 -16.94 24.60 -8.02
CA ARG A 221 -15.49 24.78 -7.99
C ARG A 221 -14.71 23.63 -8.64
N ARG A 222 -15.36 22.49 -8.91
CA ARG A 222 -14.67 21.28 -9.35
C ARG A 222 -13.97 21.45 -10.69
N ALA A 223 -14.70 21.92 -11.70
CA ALA A 223 -14.16 22.07 -13.06
C ALA A 223 -12.95 23.01 -13.09
N ALA A 224 -13.09 24.20 -12.51
CA ALA A 224 -12.02 25.19 -12.49
C ALA A 224 -10.78 24.74 -11.68
N MET A 225 -10.99 23.97 -10.58
CA MET A 225 -9.89 23.43 -9.80
C MET A 225 -9.14 22.33 -10.56
N LEU A 226 -9.86 21.38 -11.17
CA LEU A 226 -9.24 20.30 -11.95
C LEU A 226 -8.47 20.87 -13.15
N GLU A 227 -9.06 21.81 -13.89
CA GLU A 227 -8.41 22.46 -15.03
C GLU A 227 -7.10 23.14 -14.60
N ARG A 228 -7.15 23.97 -13.55
CA ARG A 228 -5.97 24.63 -13.01
C ARG A 228 -4.90 23.63 -12.58
N LYS A 229 -5.28 22.54 -11.88
CA LYS A 229 -4.33 21.55 -11.39
C LYS A 229 -3.71 20.72 -12.51
N ARG A 230 -4.45 20.40 -13.55
CA ARG A 230 -3.94 19.74 -14.74
C ARG A 230 -2.98 20.64 -15.51
N GLN A 231 -3.32 21.92 -15.65
CA GLN A 231 -2.43 22.90 -16.24
C GLN A 231 -1.13 23.08 -15.43
N GLU A 232 -1.23 23.16 -14.10
CA GLU A 232 -0.06 23.20 -13.20
C GLU A 232 0.86 21.97 -13.42
N TYR A 233 0.28 20.78 -13.62
CA TYR A 233 1.07 19.59 -13.94
C TYR A 233 1.79 19.71 -15.29
N VAL A 234 1.14 20.23 -16.32
CA VAL A 234 1.76 20.46 -17.63
C VAL A 234 2.93 21.44 -17.50
N GLU A 235 2.79 22.50 -16.72
CA GLU A 235 3.86 23.47 -16.45
C GLU A 235 5.06 22.80 -15.73
N LEU A 236 4.79 21.90 -14.77
CA LEU A 236 5.86 21.13 -14.14
C LEU A 236 6.61 20.22 -15.12
N LEU A 237 5.92 19.62 -16.10
CA LEU A 237 6.56 18.85 -17.17
C LEU A 237 7.48 19.74 -18.01
N GLN A 238 7.04 20.93 -18.38
CA GLN A 238 7.85 21.87 -19.14
C GLN A 238 9.08 22.31 -18.35
N GLN A 239 8.92 22.56 -17.08
CA GLN A 239 9.99 23.08 -16.22
C GLN A 239 11.05 22.03 -15.88
N TYR A 240 10.67 20.77 -15.65
CA TYR A 240 11.56 19.76 -15.05
C TYR A 240 11.80 18.54 -15.93
N TYR A 241 10.84 18.18 -16.81
CA TYR A 241 10.96 16.95 -17.60
C TYR A 241 11.45 17.21 -19.03
N TYR A 242 10.88 18.19 -19.73
CA TYR A 242 11.25 18.51 -21.12
C TYR A 242 12.48 19.41 -21.22
N ILE A 243 13.49 19.14 -20.39
CA ILE A 243 14.79 19.80 -20.43
C ILE A 243 15.84 18.88 -21.09
N PRO A 244 16.91 19.40 -21.69
CA PRO A 244 18.00 18.59 -22.22
C PRO A 244 18.64 17.72 -21.14
N ASP A 245 19.08 16.50 -21.49
CA ASP A 245 19.74 15.61 -20.53
C ASP A 245 21.04 16.20 -19.97
N THR A 246 21.69 17.09 -20.73
CA THR A 246 22.89 17.83 -20.30
C THR A 246 22.62 18.76 -19.11
N ASP A 247 21.38 19.23 -18.97
CA ASP A 247 20.98 20.18 -17.94
C ASP A 247 20.50 19.48 -16.66
N ARG A 248 20.30 18.14 -16.74
CA ARG A 248 19.96 17.31 -15.57
C ARG A 248 21.17 17.07 -14.70
N GLY A 249 21.04 17.34 -13.40
CA GLY A 249 22.05 17.00 -12.40
C GLY A 249 22.27 15.49 -12.28
N THR A 250 23.41 15.07 -11.74
CA THR A 250 23.76 13.65 -11.56
C THR A 250 22.69 12.87 -10.73
N ARG A 251 22.11 13.52 -9.72
CA ARG A 251 21.05 12.92 -8.89
C ARG A 251 19.78 12.67 -9.73
N GLU A 252 19.40 13.62 -10.55
CA GLU A 252 18.22 13.54 -11.42
C GLU A 252 18.38 12.43 -12.46
N GLN A 253 19.55 12.36 -13.10
CA GLN A 253 19.87 11.28 -14.05
C GLN A 253 19.86 9.89 -13.37
N THR A 254 20.35 9.79 -12.13
CA THR A 254 20.31 8.53 -11.38
C THR A 254 18.88 8.14 -11.02
N THR A 255 18.05 9.09 -10.60
CA THR A 255 16.64 8.89 -10.32
C THR A 255 15.89 8.41 -11.55
N LEU A 256 16.09 9.08 -12.69
CA LEU A 256 15.44 8.69 -13.95
C LEU A 256 15.83 7.27 -14.37
N ARG A 257 17.12 6.88 -14.25
CA ARG A 257 17.55 5.51 -14.55
C ARG A 257 16.89 4.47 -13.64
N GLN A 258 16.72 4.77 -12.36
CA GLN A 258 16.03 3.85 -11.43
C GLN A 258 14.56 3.66 -11.81
N ILE A 259 13.87 4.75 -12.15
CA ILE A 259 12.47 4.73 -12.61
C ILE A 259 12.34 3.88 -13.87
N LEU A 260 13.20 4.11 -14.87
CA LEU A 260 13.20 3.36 -16.15
C LEU A 260 13.48 1.87 -15.99
N VAL A 261 14.22 1.47 -14.94
CA VAL A 261 14.42 0.05 -14.62
C VAL A 261 13.20 -0.58 -13.95
N ASP A 262 12.45 0.21 -13.16
CA ASP A 262 11.31 -0.29 -12.40
C ASP A 262 10.02 -0.39 -13.24
N ILE A 263 9.78 0.56 -14.15
CA ILE A 263 8.55 0.64 -14.95
C ILE A 263 8.24 -0.66 -15.72
N PRO A 264 9.15 -1.27 -16.51
CA PRO A 264 8.82 -2.47 -17.29
C PRO A 264 8.46 -3.70 -16.47
N ARG A 265 8.79 -3.71 -15.19
CA ARG A 265 8.50 -4.80 -14.24
C ARG A 265 7.31 -4.51 -13.31
N THR A 266 6.71 -3.33 -13.43
CA THR A 266 5.54 -2.93 -12.65
C THR A 266 4.30 -3.58 -13.23
N ASN A 267 3.61 -4.45 -12.47
CA ASN A 267 2.41 -5.17 -12.91
C ASN A 267 2.56 -5.76 -14.34
N ALA A 268 3.70 -6.39 -14.64
CA ALA A 268 4.04 -6.87 -15.97
C ALA A 268 3.06 -7.93 -16.52
N ASP A 269 2.28 -8.58 -15.66
CA ASP A 269 1.23 -9.54 -16.05
C ASP A 269 -0.03 -8.85 -16.59
N VAL A 270 -0.21 -7.53 -16.37
CA VAL A 270 -1.35 -6.74 -16.84
C VAL A 270 -1.01 -6.03 -18.14
N LYS A 271 -1.78 -6.31 -19.21
CA LYS A 271 -1.53 -5.82 -20.58
C LYS A 271 -1.36 -4.29 -20.65
N LEU A 272 -2.14 -3.53 -19.89
CA LEU A 272 -2.04 -2.08 -19.83
C LEU A 272 -0.61 -1.61 -19.51
N PHE A 273 0.04 -2.23 -18.51
CA PHE A 273 1.38 -1.83 -18.05
C PHE A 273 2.53 -2.33 -18.93
N GLN A 274 2.23 -2.99 -20.06
CA GLN A 274 3.19 -3.28 -21.11
C GLN A 274 3.16 -2.23 -22.23
N ASN A 275 2.21 -1.28 -22.19
CA ASN A 275 2.06 -0.27 -23.23
C ASN A 275 3.03 0.90 -23.03
N GLU A 276 3.72 1.27 -24.10
CA GLU A 276 4.74 2.34 -24.10
C GLU A 276 4.18 3.69 -23.67
N ARG A 277 2.93 4.04 -24.03
CA ARG A 277 2.31 5.30 -23.61
C ARG A 277 2.09 5.34 -22.09
N ILE A 278 1.78 4.20 -21.46
CA ILE A 278 1.67 4.09 -20.00
C ILE A 278 3.05 4.17 -19.35
N HIS A 279 4.06 3.52 -19.92
CA HIS A 279 5.45 3.65 -19.44
C HIS A 279 5.88 5.12 -19.40
N GLN A 280 5.61 5.87 -20.47
CA GLN A 280 5.92 7.30 -20.54
C GLN A 280 5.12 8.13 -19.52
N CYS A 281 3.83 7.82 -19.28
CA CYS A 281 3.06 8.46 -18.22
C CYS A 281 3.67 8.18 -16.85
N MET A 282 4.01 6.94 -16.56
CA MET A 282 4.63 6.54 -15.29
C MET A 282 5.99 7.22 -15.09
N GLU A 283 6.81 7.25 -16.12
CA GLU A 283 8.12 7.92 -16.09
C GLU A 283 7.98 9.39 -15.70
N ARG A 284 7.11 10.15 -16.40
CA ARG A 284 6.89 11.57 -16.13
C ARG A 284 6.36 11.82 -14.73
N VAL A 285 5.34 11.09 -14.30
CA VAL A 285 4.74 11.26 -12.96
C VAL A 285 5.76 10.96 -11.86
N LEU A 286 6.43 9.82 -11.92
CA LEU A 286 7.39 9.38 -10.89
C LEU A 286 8.61 10.31 -10.83
N TYR A 287 9.09 10.76 -11.99
CA TYR A 287 10.21 11.69 -12.07
C TYR A 287 9.85 13.05 -11.47
N ILE A 288 8.75 13.69 -11.90
CA ILE A 288 8.31 14.98 -11.37
C ILE A 288 8.06 14.91 -9.87
N TRP A 289 7.40 13.84 -9.40
CA TRP A 289 7.16 13.66 -7.98
C TRP A 289 8.47 13.61 -7.20
N SER A 290 9.44 12.82 -7.65
CA SER A 290 10.71 12.62 -6.95
C SER A 290 11.58 13.87 -6.91
N ILE A 291 11.57 14.69 -7.97
CA ILE A 291 12.31 15.96 -8.02
C ILE A 291 11.70 16.98 -7.04
N ARG A 292 10.37 17.01 -6.93
CA ARG A 292 9.66 17.94 -6.05
C ARG A 292 9.66 17.52 -4.59
N HIS A 293 9.99 16.25 -4.30
CA HIS A 293 10.06 15.71 -2.93
C HIS A 293 11.50 15.21 -2.62
N PRO A 294 12.51 16.10 -2.58
CA PRO A 294 13.92 15.71 -2.48
C PRO A 294 14.28 15.03 -1.15
N ALA A 295 13.47 15.19 -0.10
CA ALA A 295 13.67 14.53 1.20
C ALA A 295 13.42 13.01 1.11
N SER A 296 12.46 12.61 0.31
CA SER A 296 12.13 11.20 0.02
C SER A 296 12.87 10.72 -1.22
N GLY A 297 12.78 11.47 -2.31
CA GLY A 297 13.24 11.06 -3.64
C GLY A 297 12.43 9.86 -4.16
N TYR A 298 12.90 9.25 -5.24
CA TYR A 298 12.29 8.02 -5.74
C TYR A 298 12.76 6.83 -4.90
N VAL A 299 11.80 6.06 -4.41
CA VAL A 299 12.03 4.79 -3.71
C VAL A 299 11.27 3.69 -4.45
N GLN A 300 11.93 2.55 -4.67
CA GLN A 300 11.30 1.39 -5.30
C GLN A 300 10.08 0.95 -4.50
N GLY A 301 8.94 0.79 -5.17
CA GLY A 301 7.62 0.53 -4.58
C GLY A 301 6.63 1.68 -4.85
N ILE A 302 7.10 2.94 -4.98
CA ILE A 302 6.24 4.06 -5.39
C ILE A 302 5.66 3.85 -6.80
N ASN A 303 6.42 3.20 -7.70
CA ASN A 303 5.93 2.80 -9.01
C ASN A 303 4.69 1.91 -8.95
N ASP A 304 4.65 0.97 -8.01
CA ASP A 304 3.51 0.09 -7.81
C ASP A 304 2.27 0.90 -7.36
N LEU A 305 2.44 1.86 -6.44
CA LEU A 305 1.35 2.69 -5.90
C LEU A 305 0.68 3.61 -6.92
N MET A 306 1.32 3.86 -8.05
CA MET A 306 0.73 4.65 -9.12
C MET A 306 -0.32 3.85 -9.91
N THR A 307 -0.20 2.53 -9.97
CA THR A 307 -0.99 1.69 -10.88
C THR A 307 -2.50 1.69 -10.61
N PRO A 308 -3.01 1.71 -9.35
CA PRO A 308 -4.44 1.84 -9.10
C PRO A 308 -5.03 3.14 -9.62
N PHE A 309 -4.28 4.26 -9.52
CA PHE A 309 -4.75 5.55 -10.03
C PHE A 309 -4.91 5.53 -11.55
N LEU A 310 -3.94 4.94 -12.27
CA LEU A 310 -4.02 4.79 -13.73
C LEU A 310 -5.26 3.98 -14.14
N ILE A 311 -5.52 2.84 -13.50
CA ILE A 311 -6.69 2.01 -13.76
C ILE A 311 -7.98 2.78 -13.47
N VAL A 312 -8.07 3.40 -12.31
CA VAL A 312 -9.27 4.11 -11.87
C VAL A 312 -9.56 5.31 -12.75
N PHE A 313 -8.57 6.11 -13.13
CA PHE A 313 -8.83 7.29 -13.96
C PHE A 313 -9.03 6.95 -15.44
N LEU A 314 -8.41 5.87 -15.94
CA LEU A 314 -8.71 5.35 -17.28
C LEU A 314 -10.13 4.81 -17.40
N SER A 315 -10.72 4.26 -16.33
CA SER A 315 -12.11 3.76 -16.35
C SER A 315 -13.17 4.85 -16.64
N ALA A 316 -12.79 6.13 -16.57
CA ALA A 316 -13.64 7.23 -17.04
C ALA A 316 -13.75 7.32 -18.58
N PHE A 317 -12.87 6.64 -19.32
CA PHE A 317 -12.74 6.72 -20.77
C PHE A 317 -12.88 5.37 -21.47
N VAL A 318 -12.66 4.26 -20.76
CA VAL A 318 -12.73 2.89 -21.27
C VAL A 318 -13.36 1.96 -20.22
N GLU A 319 -14.12 0.96 -20.67
CA GLU A 319 -14.83 0.05 -19.75
C GLU A 319 -13.88 -0.91 -19.03
N GLU A 320 -12.88 -1.46 -19.73
CA GLU A 320 -11.92 -2.42 -19.19
C GLU A 320 -10.48 -1.90 -19.30
N PRO A 321 -10.03 -1.03 -18.38
CA PRO A 321 -8.72 -0.39 -18.47
C PRO A 321 -7.54 -1.36 -18.53
N GLN A 322 -7.60 -2.51 -17.83
CA GLN A 322 -6.50 -3.46 -17.73
C GLN A 322 -6.18 -4.17 -19.06
N THR A 323 -7.20 -4.37 -19.90
CA THR A 323 -7.11 -5.13 -21.15
C THR A 323 -7.26 -4.26 -22.39
N CYS A 324 -7.63 -2.99 -22.23
CA CYS A 324 -7.95 -2.08 -23.32
C CYS A 324 -6.81 -1.90 -24.34
N ASP A 325 -7.18 -1.60 -25.58
CA ASP A 325 -6.25 -1.03 -26.54
C ASP A 325 -6.22 0.49 -26.37
N LEU A 326 -5.07 1.00 -25.91
CA LEU A 326 -4.90 2.43 -25.67
C LEU A 326 -4.96 3.31 -26.93
N SER A 327 -5.01 2.73 -28.12
CA SER A 327 -5.22 3.48 -29.37
C SER A 327 -6.58 4.19 -29.41
N VAL A 328 -7.57 3.70 -28.65
CA VAL A 328 -8.91 4.33 -28.53
C VAL A 328 -8.93 5.52 -27.57
N VAL A 329 -7.88 5.70 -26.75
CA VAL A 329 -7.74 6.82 -25.81
C VAL A 329 -6.92 7.93 -26.45
N SER A 330 -7.52 9.12 -26.61
CA SER A 330 -6.83 10.29 -27.16
C SER A 330 -5.67 10.75 -26.25
N ASP A 331 -4.72 11.49 -26.80
CA ASP A 331 -3.60 12.02 -26.02
C ASP A 331 -4.08 13.02 -24.95
N GLU A 332 -5.13 13.80 -25.21
CA GLU A 332 -5.73 14.71 -24.24
C GLU A 332 -6.32 13.96 -23.06
N ASN A 333 -7.08 12.86 -23.32
CA ASN A 333 -7.65 12.04 -22.26
C ASN A 333 -6.56 11.33 -21.44
N LEU A 334 -5.51 10.84 -22.10
CA LEU A 334 -4.39 10.23 -21.40
C LEU A 334 -3.62 11.26 -20.55
N GLN A 335 -3.47 12.50 -21.02
CA GLN A 335 -2.87 13.59 -20.25
C GLN A 335 -3.72 13.93 -19.01
N ILE A 336 -5.05 13.88 -19.12
CA ILE A 336 -5.95 14.03 -17.97
C ILE A 336 -5.71 12.93 -16.94
N VAL A 337 -5.64 11.67 -17.38
CA VAL A 337 -5.37 10.51 -16.51
C VAL A 337 -4.02 10.66 -15.81
N GLU A 338 -3.00 11.07 -16.55
CA GLU A 338 -1.64 11.27 -16.04
C GLU A 338 -1.60 12.37 -14.96
N ALA A 339 -2.17 13.54 -15.24
CA ALA A 339 -2.20 14.67 -14.31
C ALA A 339 -3.00 14.33 -13.04
N ASP A 340 -4.16 13.70 -13.17
CA ASP A 340 -4.99 13.29 -12.04
C ASP A 340 -4.28 12.22 -11.20
N SER A 341 -3.57 11.27 -11.85
CA SER A 341 -2.74 10.26 -11.16
C SER A 341 -1.60 10.90 -10.38
N TYR A 342 -0.92 11.90 -10.97
CA TYR A 342 0.15 12.64 -10.30
C TYR A 342 -0.34 13.32 -9.00
N TRP A 343 -1.44 14.06 -9.07
CA TRP A 343 -1.96 14.77 -7.92
C TRP A 343 -2.52 13.84 -6.84
N CYS A 344 -3.20 12.76 -7.24
CA CYS A 344 -3.74 11.78 -6.29
C CYS A 344 -2.62 10.96 -5.64
N LEU A 345 -1.61 10.54 -6.40
CA LEU A 345 -0.41 9.90 -5.85
C LEU A 345 0.33 10.83 -4.87
N THR A 346 0.44 12.12 -5.22
CA THR A 346 1.05 13.12 -4.31
C THR A 346 0.28 13.19 -3.00
N LYS A 347 -1.05 13.24 -3.05
CA LYS A 347 -1.89 13.26 -1.84
C LYS A 347 -1.73 12.01 -0.98
N LEU A 348 -1.72 10.83 -1.61
CA LEU A 348 -1.45 9.58 -0.90
C LEU A 348 -0.07 9.61 -0.21
N LEU A 349 0.96 10.00 -0.96
CA LEU A 349 2.34 10.00 -0.44
C LEU A 349 2.61 11.10 0.60
N ASP A 350 1.85 12.20 0.59
CA ASP A 350 1.89 13.22 1.65
C ASP A 350 1.43 12.63 3.00
N ASP A 351 0.39 11.78 3.00
CA ASP A 351 -0.17 11.15 4.20
C ASP A 351 0.76 10.07 4.78
N ILE A 352 1.56 9.39 3.93
CA ILE A 352 2.48 8.32 4.33
C ILE A 352 3.95 8.69 4.05
N GLN A 353 4.30 9.96 4.14
CA GLN A 353 5.61 10.47 3.75
C GLN A 353 6.79 9.77 4.45
N ASP A 354 6.65 9.41 5.73
CA ASP A 354 7.71 8.78 6.49
C ASP A 354 7.96 7.29 6.14
N HIS A 355 7.10 6.69 5.28
CA HIS A 355 7.39 5.40 4.66
C HIS A 355 8.56 5.50 3.67
N TYR A 356 8.77 6.68 3.06
CA TYR A 356 9.73 6.90 1.97
C TYR A 356 10.86 7.86 2.34
N THR A 357 10.90 8.40 3.56
CA THR A 357 12.02 9.19 4.05
C THR A 357 13.18 8.32 4.52
N PHE A 358 14.30 8.95 4.84
CA PHE A 358 15.51 8.25 5.30
C PHE A 358 15.19 7.32 6.48
N ALA A 359 15.69 6.09 6.42
CA ALA A 359 15.46 5.00 7.36
C ALA A 359 14.01 4.47 7.43
N GLN A 360 13.06 5.04 6.69
CA GLN A 360 11.68 4.56 6.55
C GLN A 360 11.00 4.23 7.91
N PRO A 361 10.93 5.20 8.84
CA PRO A 361 10.44 4.92 10.20
C PRO A 361 8.97 4.49 10.23
N GLY A 362 8.15 4.99 9.31
CA GLY A 362 6.75 4.58 9.16
C GLY A 362 6.62 3.08 8.90
N LEU A 363 7.35 2.55 7.93
CA LEU A 363 7.34 1.11 7.62
C LEU A 363 7.81 0.26 8.81
N GLN A 364 8.82 0.72 9.55
CA GLN A 364 9.29 -0.01 10.74
C GLN A 364 8.21 -0.07 11.83
N ARG A 365 7.49 1.04 12.05
CA ARG A 365 6.36 1.06 12.99
C ARG A 365 5.23 0.12 12.56
N MET A 366 4.88 0.12 11.27
CA MET A 366 3.82 -0.76 10.76
C MET A 366 4.17 -2.24 10.91
N VAL A 367 5.41 -2.63 10.57
CA VAL A 367 5.88 -4.01 10.75
C VAL A 367 5.85 -4.41 12.23
N GLN A 368 6.29 -3.53 13.13
CA GLN A 368 6.25 -3.78 14.56
C GLN A 368 4.81 -3.92 15.06
N ARG A 369 3.90 -3.03 14.64
CA ARG A 369 2.48 -3.11 15.02
C ARG A 369 1.82 -4.38 14.51
N MET A 370 2.14 -4.83 13.28
CA MET A 370 1.66 -6.10 12.75
C MET A 370 2.18 -7.29 13.58
N GLU A 371 3.47 -7.29 13.93
CA GLU A 371 4.08 -8.33 14.79
C GLU A 371 3.39 -8.39 16.15
N GLU A 372 3.16 -7.25 16.81
CA GLU A 372 2.45 -7.14 18.08
C GLU A 372 0.98 -7.60 17.97
N LEU A 373 0.30 -7.23 16.90
CA LEU A 373 -1.10 -7.60 16.65
C LEU A 373 -1.26 -9.12 16.46
N VAL A 374 -0.42 -9.74 15.63
CA VAL A 374 -0.46 -11.19 15.41
C VAL A 374 -0.14 -11.94 16.69
N HIS A 375 0.84 -11.51 17.47
CA HIS A 375 1.16 -12.11 18.77
C HIS A 375 -0.06 -12.10 19.73
N ARG A 376 -0.86 -11.04 19.69
CA ARG A 376 -2.05 -10.92 20.57
C ARG A 376 -3.26 -11.70 20.07
N CYS A 377 -3.40 -11.84 18.76
CA CYS A 377 -4.57 -12.48 18.14
C CYS A 377 -4.40 -13.97 17.94
N ASP A 378 -3.20 -14.44 17.63
CA ASP A 378 -2.87 -15.87 17.42
C ASP A 378 -1.44 -16.12 17.93
N ALA A 379 -1.34 -16.36 19.24
CA ALA A 379 -0.06 -16.61 19.90
C ALA A 379 0.64 -17.88 19.37
N ASP A 380 -0.12 -18.91 18.99
CA ASP A 380 0.43 -20.15 18.45
C ASP A 380 1.06 -19.92 17.07
N LEU A 381 0.41 -19.12 16.20
CA LEU A 381 0.95 -18.74 14.91
C LEU A 381 2.22 -17.88 15.08
N PHE A 382 2.18 -16.91 15.98
CA PHE A 382 3.34 -16.09 16.30
C PHE A 382 4.52 -16.94 16.80
N GLN A 383 4.28 -17.85 17.75
CA GLN A 383 5.29 -18.74 18.31
C GLN A 383 5.90 -19.64 17.22
N HIS A 384 5.05 -20.16 16.32
CA HIS A 384 5.52 -20.98 15.21
C HIS A 384 6.45 -20.17 14.29
N ILE A 385 6.01 -19.02 13.81
CA ILE A 385 6.78 -18.19 12.84
C ILE A 385 8.09 -17.68 13.46
N VAL A 386 8.02 -17.09 14.66
CA VAL A 386 9.14 -16.33 15.24
C VAL A 386 10.05 -17.22 16.09
N GLU A 387 9.50 -18.09 16.93
CA GLU A 387 10.29 -18.85 17.90
C GLU A 387 10.74 -20.20 17.35
N ARG A 388 9.87 -20.93 16.64
CA ARG A 388 10.21 -22.26 16.09
C ARG A 388 10.98 -22.14 14.79
N GLU A 389 10.43 -21.40 13.82
CA GLU A 389 10.99 -21.29 12.49
C GLU A 389 11.96 -20.10 12.34
N ASN A 390 12.10 -19.25 13.37
CA ASN A 390 13.00 -18.09 13.43
C ASN A 390 12.82 -17.13 12.23
N VAL A 391 11.61 -17.00 11.69
CA VAL A 391 11.26 -16.05 10.63
C VAL A 391 10.86 -14.73 11.25
N GLN A 392 11.59 -13.66 10.93
CA GLN A 392 11.29 -12.32 11.43
C GLN A 392 10.26 -11.62 10.54
N PHE A 393 9.27 -10.93 11.12
CA PHE A 393 8.23 -10.21 10.37
C PHE A 393 8.81 -9.24 9.33
N VAL A 394 9.91 -8.58 9.61
CA VAL A 394 10.57 -7.68 8.65
C VAL A 394 11.00 -8.37 7.35
N GLN A 395 11.20 -9.68 7.33
CA GLN A 395 11.65 -10.40 6.13
C GLN A 395 10.58 -10.51 5.03
N PHE A 396 9.30 -10.45 5.41
CA PHE A 396 8.18 -10.51 4.47
C PHE A 396 7.26 -9.27 4.56
N ALA A 397 6.89 -8.85 5.77
CA ALA A 397 5.92 -7.76 5.97
C ALA A 397 6.45 -6.38 5.51
N PHE A 398 7.77 -6.19 5.46
CA PHE A 398 8.32 -4.92 4.93
C PHE A 398 7.85 -4.62 3.52
N ARG A 399 7.85 -5.62 2.62
CA ARG A 399 7.35 -5.46 1.25
C ARG A 399 5.84 -5.22 1.23
N TRP A 400 5.08 -5.92 2.08
CA TRP A 400 3.64 -5.74 2.20
C TRP A 400 3.27 -4.30 2.58
N MET A 401 4.02 -3.72 3.53
CA MET A 401 3.83 -2.33 3.95
C MET A 401 4.33 -1.33 2.90
N ASN A 402 5.52 -1.55 2.32
CA ASN A 402 6.12 -0.62 1.37
C ASN A 402 5.35 -0.50 0.06
N CYS A 403 4.76 -1.59 -0.42
CA CYS A 403 3.99 -1.64 -1.66
C CYS A 403 2.48 -1.74 -1.41
N LEU A 404 1.99 -1.59 -0.19
CA LEU A 404 0.56 -1.66 0.18
C LEU A 404 -0.14 -2.89 -0.43
N LEU A 405 0.48 -4.07 -0.32
CA LEU A 405 0.01 -5.36 -0.86
C LEU A 405 -0.13 -5.42 -2.39
N MET A 406 0.39 -4.45 -3.13
CA MET A 406 0.29 -4.40 -4.61
C MET A 406 0.90 -5.63 -5.30
N ARG A 407 1.82 -6.31 -4.65
CA ARG A 407 2.52 -7.50 -5.18
C ARG A 407 1.97 -8.81 -4.65
N GLU A 408 1.08 -8.75 -3.70
CA GLU A 408 0.47 -9.88 -3.00
C GLU A 408 -0.95 -10.17 -3.48
N LEU A 409 -1.66 -9.17 -4.01
CA LEU A 409 -3.07 -9.29 -4.39
C LEU A 409 -3.31 -8.88 -5.85
N PRO A 410 -4.35 -9.40 -6.50
CA PRO A 410 -4.79 -8.93 -7.81
C PRO A 410 -5.15 -7.44 -7.79
N LEU A 411 -4.90 -6.76 -8.91
CA LEU A 411 -5.07 -5.30 -9.00
C LEU A 411 -6.53 -4.85 -8.74
N ASP A 412 -7.52 -5.63 -9.16
CA ASP A 412 -8.94 -5.35 -8.85
C ASP A 412 -9.23 -5.46 -7.36
N GLY A 413 -8.64 -6.46 -6.69
CA GLY A 413 -8.70 -6.60 -5.24
C GLY A 413 -8.08 -5.41 -4.51
N ILE A 414 -6.93 -4.93 -5.00
CA ILE A 414 -6.28 -3.73 -4.47
C ILE A 414 -7.15 -2.50 -4.65
N VAL A 415 -7.72 -2.27 -5.85
CA VAL A 415 -8.63 -1.14 -6.11
C VAL A 415 -9.82 -1.19 -5.15
N ARG A 416 -10.38 -2.38 -4.91
CA ARG A 416 -11.46 -2.57 -3.94
C ARG A 416 -11.01 -2.25 -2.50
N ILE A 417 -9.84 -2.71 -2.07
CA ILE A 417 -9.28 -2.43 -0.75
C ILE A 417 -9.03 -0.92 -0.58
N TRP A 418 -8.54 -0.24 -1.60
CA TRP A 418 -8.29 1.19 -1.54
C TRP A 418 -9.57 2.02 -1.45
N ASP A 419 -10.71 1.56 -2.00
CA ASP A 419 -12.01 2.18 -1.72
C ASP A 419 -12.26 2.28 -0.21
N THR A 420 -11.92 1.23 0.56
CA THR A 420 -12.04 1.21 2.02
C THR A 420 -10.96 2.08 2.71
N TYR A 421 -9.69 1.99 2.26
CA TYR A 421 -8.60 2.77 2.87
C TYR A 421 -8.85 4.28 2.78
N LEU A 422 -9.39 4.76 1.66
CA LEU A 422 -9.75 6.17 1.48
C LEU A 422 -10.89 6.64 2.40
N CYS A 423 -11.59 5.72 3.03
CA CYS A 423 -12.68 6.01 3.95
C CYS A 423 -12.26 6.02 5.42
N GLU A 424 -11.12 5.41 5.74
CA GLU A 424 -10.54 5.36 7.07
C GLU A 424 -9.66 6.60 7.33
N ASP A 425 -9.61 7.09 8.56
CA ASP A 425 -8.81 8.28 8.91
C ASP A 425 -7.30 8.06 8.69
N SER A 426 -6.83 6.84 8.81
CA SER A 426 -5.43 6.43 8.58
C SER A 426 -5.41 5.08 7.85
N GLY A 427 -6.10 5.01 6.70
CA GLY A 427 -6.33 3.75 5.99
C GLY A 427 -5.05 3.12 5.47
N PHE A 428 -4.17 3.90 4.86
CA PHE A 428 -2.92 3.46 4.26
C PHE A 428 -1.78 3.18 5.27
N GLU A 429 -1.94 3.58 6.52
CA GLU A 429 -0.99 3.26 7.60
C GLU A 429 -1.63 2.31 8.61
N SER A 430 -2.61 2.79 9.38
CA SER A 430 -3.15 2.06 10.51
C SER A 430 -4.04 0.89 10.09
N PHE A 431 -5.05 1.13 9.23
CA PHE A 431 -5.96 0.06 8.80
C PHE A 431 -5.26 -0.99 7.93
N HIS A 432 -4.27 -0.58 7.14
CA HIS A 432 -3.43 -1.49 6.36
C HIS A 432 -2.75 -2.58 7.20
N VAL A 433 -2.30 -2.25 8.42
CA VAL A 433 -1.72 -3.22 9.36
C VAL A 433 -2.73 -4.31 9.72
N TYR A 434 -4.00 -3.95 9.96
CA TYR A 434 -5.06 -4.92 10.26
C TYR A 434 -5.38 -5.80 9.06
N VAL A 435 -5.35 -5.25 7.83
CA VAL A 435 -5.53 -6.05 6.60
C VAL A 435 -4.38 -7.04 6.43
N CYS A 436 -3.13 -6.63 6.63
CA CYS A 436 -1.98 -7.53 6.58
C CYS A 436 -2.05 -8.65 7.64
N ALA A 437 -2.44 -8.32 8.86
CA ALA A 437 -2.66 -9.31 9.92
C ALA A 437 -3.81 -10.27 9.56
N ALA A 438 -4.91 -9.77 9.00
CA ALA A 438 -6.04 -10.59 8.55
C ALA A 438 -5.64 -11.56 7.43
N ILE A 439 -4.78 -11.16 6.48
CA ILE A 439 -4.19 -12.05 5.47
C ILE A 439 -3.41 -13.18 6.14
N LEU A 440 -2.49 -12.83 7.06
CA LEU A 440 -1.68 -13.82 7.75
C LEU A 440 -2.53 -14.86 8.50
N MET A 441 -3.57 -14.39 9.21
CA MET A 441 -4.52 -15.26 9.91
C MET A 441 -5.40 -16.08 8.97
N THR A 442 -5.67 -15.61 7.75
CA THR A 442 -6.42 -16.39 6.75
C THR A 442 -5.67 -17.67 6.38
N PHE A 443 -4.34 -17.59 6.34
CA PHE A 443 -3.47 -18.73 6.07
C PHE A 443 -2.90 -19.38 7.34
N GLY A 444 -3.33 -18.97 8.54
CA GLY A 444 -2.73 -19.37 9.82
C GLY A 444 -2.56 -20.86 10.00
N GLU A 445 -3.59 -21.67 9.71
CA GLU A 445 -3.52 -23.13 9.83
C GLU A 445 -2.52 -23.74 8.84
N THR A 446 -2.43 -23.22 7.63
CA THR A 446 -1.42 -23.66 6.66
C THR A 446 -0.02 -23.28 7.12
N LEU A 447 0.17 -22.03 7.55
CA LEU A 447 1.48 -21.52 7.98
C LEU A 447 2.03 -22.30 9.17
N LYS A 448 1.19 -22.73 10.11
CA LYS A 448 1.59 -23.55 11.28
C LYS A 448 2.13 -24.94 10.91
N THR A 449 1.92 -25.41 9.67
CA THR A 449 2.41 -26.71 9.18
C THR A 449 3.71 -26.61 8.39
N LEU A 450 4.16 -25.39 8.02
CA LEU A 450 5.30 -25.18 7.17
C LEU A 450 6.59 -25.01 7.98
N GLU A 451 7.68 -25.65 7.53
CA GLU A 451 9.03 -25.41 8.05
C GLU A 451 9.66 -24.13 7.44
N PHE A 452 10.75 -23.66 8.00
CA PHE A 452 11.42 -22.39 7.67
C PHE A 452 11.45 -22.07 6.18
N GLN A 453 11.92 -23.00 5.33
CA GLN A 453 12.11 -22.70 3.91
C GLN A 453 10.77 -22.51 3.19
N ASP A 454 9.83 -23.42 3.42
CA ASP A 454 8.51 -23.38 2.79
C ASP A 454 7.67 -22.22 3.35
N LEU A 455 7.80 -21.91 4.63
CA LEU A 455 7.18 -20.76 5.27
C LEU A 455 7.65 -19.43 4.64
N VAL A 456 8.96 -19.26 4.43
CA VAL A 456 9.52 -18.07 3.78
C VAL A 456 9.03 -17.94 2.33
N LEU A 457 9.04 -19.05 1.58
CA LEU A 457 8.55 -19.07 0.19
C LEU A 457 7.06 -18.73 0.12
N PHE A 458 6.25 -19.31 1.00
CA PHE A 458 4.81 -19.03 1.08
C PHE A 458 4.55 -17.54 1.37
N LEU A 459 5.21 -16.95 2.37
CA LEU A 459 5.07 -15.53 2.74
C LEU A 459 5.60 -14.57 1.68
N GLN A 460 6.51 -15.02 0.81
CA GLN A 460 7.00 -14.26 -0.33
C GLN A 460 6.11 -14.37 -1.57
N SER A 461 5.27 -15.39 -1.67
CA SER A 461 4.38 -15.63 -2.80
C SER A 461 3.07 -16.24 -2.32
N LEU A 462 2.18 -15.39 -1.83
CA LEU A 462 0.87 -15.81 -1.35
C LEU A 462 0.03 -16.41 -2.50
N PRO A 463 -0.78 -17.46 -2.23
CA PRO A 463 -1.69 -18.06 -3.21
C PRO A 463 -2.97 -17.23 -3.37
N THR A 464 -2.82 -15.99 -3.79
CA THR A 464 -3.89 -14.97 -3.85
C THR A 464 -4.17 -14.48 -5.27
N LYS A 465 -3.49 -15.04 -6.28
CA LYS A 465 -3.63 -14.62 -7.69
C LYS A 465 -5.07 -14.63 -8.21
N ASP A 466 -5.85 -15.60 -7.76
CA ASP A 466 -7.22 -15.82 -8.19
C ASP A 466 -8.26 -15.23 -7.23
N TRP A 467 -7.81 -14.42 -6.27
CA TRP A 467 -8.72 -13.77 -5.35
C TRP A 467 -9.56 -12.73 -6.06
N VAL A 468 -10.86 -12.80 -5.81
CA VAL A 468 -11.86 -11.87 -6.31
C VAL A 468 -12.61 -11.23 -5.14
N GLU A 469 -13.71 -10.54 -5.40
CA GLU A 469 -14.51 -9.87 -4.37
C GLU A 469 -14.94 -10.79 -3.22
N ASN A 470 -15.17 -12.09 -3.51
CA ASN A 470 -15.57 -13.07 -2.49
C ASN A 470 -14.50 -13.32 -1.41
N GLU A 471 -13.24 -13.13 -1.69
CA GLU A 471 -12.12 -13.25 -0.74
C GLU A 471 -11.77 -11.89 -0.11
N ILE A 472 -11.89 -10.82 -0.88
CA ILE A 472 -11.56 -9.46 -0.42
C ILE A 472 -12.57 -8.94 0.62
N GLU A 473 -13.88 -9.17 0.43
CA GLU A 473 -14.89 -8.70 1.39
C GLU A 473 -14.75 -9.36 2.79
N PRO A 474 -14.59 -10.69 2.93
CA PRO A 474 -14.30 -11.29 4.22
C PRO A 474 -12.99 -10.83 4.83
N LEU A 475 -11.95 -10.56 4.01
CA LEU A 475 -10.68 -10.04 4.46
C LEU A 475 -10.85 -8.66 5.12
N LEU A 476 -11.54 -7.73 4.44
CA LEU A 476 -11.81 -6.38 4.97
C LEU A 476 -12.68 -6.44 6.22
N SER A 477 -13.68 -7.32 6.26
CA SER A 477 -14.53 -7.53 7.43
C SER A 477 -13.72 -8.04 8.62
N ARG A 478 -12.79 -8.98 8.41
CA ARG A 478 -11.89 -9.46 9.45
C ARG A 478 -10.96 -8.37 9.94
N ALA A 479 -10.38 -7.58 9.03
CA ALA A 479 -9.53 -6.45 9.38
C ALA A 479 -10.27 -5.40 10.23
N PHE A 480 -11.51 -5.12 9.91
CA PHE A 480 -12.36 -4.20 10.69
C PHE A 480 -12.66 -4.76 12.10
N ILE A 481 -12.93 -6.04 12.21
CA ILE A 481 -13.11 -6.70 13.52
C ILE A 481 -11.83 -6.58 14.35
N LEU A 482 -10.66 -6.85 13.77
CA LEU A 482 -9.38 -6.69 14.45
C LEU A 482 -9.15 -5.25 14.89
N GLN A 483 -9.42 -4.26 14.03
CA GLN A 483 -9.34 -2.86 14.37
C GLN A 483 -10.25 -2.53 15.57
N THR A 484 -11.51 -2.97 15.53
CA THR A 484 -12.49 -2.69 16.61
C THR A 484 -12.04 -3.25 17.96
N TYR A 485 -11.40 -4.41 17.99
CA TYR A 485 -10.95 -5.03 19.25
C TYR A 485 -9.60 -4.50 19.74
N PHE A 486 -8.73 -4.03 18.87
CA PHE A 486 -7.33 -3.76 19.23
C PHE A 486 -6.87 -2.31 19.00
N ALA A 487 -7.69 -1.44 18.35
CA ALA A 487 -7.29 -0.06 18.10
C ALA A 487 -7.01 0.73 19.38
N ASP A 488 -7.88 0.59 20.38
CA ASP A 488 -7.82 1.33 21.65
C ASP A 488 -7.19 0.52 22.80
N ALA A 489 -6.75 -0.70 22.52
CA ALA A 489 -6.17 -1.55 23.57
C ALA A 489 -4.75 -1.08 23.90
N PRO A 490 -4.48 -0.60 25.14
CA PRO A 490 -3.17 -0.11 25.53
C PRO A 490 -2.11 -1.21 25.37
N SER A 491 -1.00 -0.87 24.71
CA SER A 491 0.11 -1.81 24.45
C SER A 491 0.83 -2.32 25.71
N HIS A 492 0.47 -1.79 26.87
CA HIS A 492 1.04 -2.18 28.18
C HIS A 492 0.16 -3.11 29.01
N LEU A 493 -0.95 -3.60 28.46
CA LEU A 493 -1.80 -4.63 29.09
C LEU A 493 -1.49 -6.05 28.60
N SER A 494 -0.30 -6.26 28.08
CA SER A 494 0.23 -7.58 27.73
C SER A 494 0.94 -8.22 28.91
#